data_b53d441d623f2a1e629656178a612eaf
#
_entry.id   b53d441d623f2a1e629656178a612eaf
#
_cell.length_a   1.000
_cell.length_b   1.000
_cell.length_c   1.000
_cell.angle_alpha   90.00
_cell.angle_beta   90.00
_cell.angle_gamma   90.00
#
_symmetry.space_group_name_H-M   'P 1'
#
loop_
_entity.id
_entity.type
_entity.pdbx_description
1 polymer ?
#
loop_
_entity_poly.entity_id
_entity_poly.type
_entity_poly.pdbx_seq_one_letter_code
_entity_poly.pdbx_strand_id
1 'polypeptide(L)'
;MPGGFGERGSEGKIRAVRFAREQNIPYFGICFGMQMAVLETARNLADMPDAGSSEFGDTKLPLVGLMTEWTVGNETLQRSAEDDLGGTMRLGAYQCHLTPGSTASRLYGEQVISERHRHRYEVNIAYRDQLEAAGMVISGLSPDGSLPEIVERADHPFFVAVQFHPELKSKPFDPHPLFTGFVAASMEKSRLV
;
A
#
# COMPACT_ATOMS: atom_id res chain seq x y z
N MET A 1 -7.34 5.66 6.01
CA MET A 1 -6.13 6.52 6.19
C MET A 1 -5.76 7.13 4.86
N PRO A 2 -5.79 8.46 4.71
CA PRO A 2 -5.55 9.13 3.44
C PRO A 2 -4.06 9.18 3.07
N GLY A 3 -3.79 9.61 1.84
CA GLY A 3 -2.47 9.96 1.36
C GLY A 3 -1.82 11.09 2.16
N GLY A 4 -0.53 11.26 2.00
CA GLY A 4 0.28 12.27 2.68
C GLY A 4 1.73 12.18 2.25
N PHE A 5 2.56 13.07 2.80
CA PHE A 5 3.99 13.14 2.56
C PHE A 5 4.74 13.49 3.84
N GLY A 6 5.99 13.05 3.91
CA GLY A 6 6.92 13.39 4.97
C GLY A 6 6.68 12.64 6.29
N GLU A 7 7.63 12.81 7.19
CA GLU A 7 7.68 12.07 8.46
C GLU A 7 6.60 12.49 9.46
N ARG A 8 6.10 13.72 9.36
CA ARG A 8 5.18 14.28 10.36
C ARG A 8 3.96 13.40 10.59
N GLY A 9 3.84 12.88 11.81
CA GLY A 9 2.71 12.06 12.25
C GLY A 9 2.74 10.61 11.75
N SER A 10 3.83 10.15 11.12
CA SER A 10 3.98 8.78 10.61
C SER A 10 3.82 7.74 11.72
N GLU A 11 4.48 7.93 12.87
CA GLU A 11 4.37 7.01 14.01
C GLU A 11 2.96 6.95 14.60
N GLY A 12 2.24 8.07 14.64
CA GLY A 12 0.84 8.10 15.03
C GLY A 12 -0.07 7.32 14.06
N LYS A 13 0.23 7.41 12.76
CA LYS A 13 -0.48 6.64 11.72
C LYS A 13 -0.18 5.14 11.82
N ILE A 14 1.09 4.76 12.05
CA ILE A 14 1.47 3.35 12.27
C ILE A 14 0.73 2.78 13.49
N ARG A 15 0.63 3.53 14.60
CA ARG A 15 -0.16 3.13 15.77
C ARG A 15 -1.65 2.99 15.46
N ALA A 16 -2.21 3.86 14.63
CA ALA A 16 -3.61 3.77 14.21
C ALA A 16 -3.85 2.54 13.31
N VAL A 17 -2.91 2.20 12.43
CA VAL A 17 -2.95 0.94 11.66
C VAL A 17 -2.96 -0.27 12.60
N ARG A 18 -2.02 -0.30 13.54
CA ARG A 18 -1.93 -1.36 14.55
C ARG A 18 -3.25 -1.52 15.31
N PHE A 19 -3.81 -0.42 15.77
CA PHE A 19 -5.09 -0.43 16.48
C PHE A 19 -6.21 -1.01 15.61
N ALA A 20 -6.31 -0.59 14.35
CA ALA A 20 -7.31 -1.11 13.43
C ALA A 20 -7.15 -2.62 13.21
N ARG A 21 -5.92 -3.09 13.01
CA ARG A 21 -5.61 -4.50 12.86
C ARG A 21 -5.96 -5.33 14.10
N GLU A 22 -5.52 -4.90 15.29
CA GLU A 22 -5.71 -5.63 16.54
C GLU A 22 -7.19 -5.63 17.00
N GLN A 23 -7.95 -4.59 16.69
CA GLN A 23 -9.35 -4.44 17.08
C GLN A 23 -10.35 -4.87 15.98
N ASN A 24 -9.86 -5.43 14.89
CA ASN A 24 -10.70 -5.79 13.73
C ASN A 24 -11.59 -4.62 13.26
N ILE A 25 -11.02 -3.41 13.23
CA ILE A 25 -11.70 -2.23 12.71
C ILE A 25 -11.36 -2.09 11.23
N PRO A 26 -12.37 -1.99 10.34
CA PRO A 26 -12.11 -1.84 8.92
C PRO A 26 -11.06 -0.77 8.62
N TYR A 27 -10.04 -1.15 7.87
CA TYR A 27 -8.94 -0.30 7.48
C TYR A 27 -8.88 -0.14 5.97
N PHE A 28 -8.85 1.12 5.52
CA PHE A 28 -8.57 1.46 4.14
C PHE A 28 -7.41 2.47 4.08
N GLY A 29 -6.27 2.04 3.53
CA GLY A 29 -5.07 2.86 3.38
C GLY A 29 -4.90 3.32 1.94
N ILE A 30 -4.64 4.63 1.73
CA ILE A 30 -4.44 5.23 0.41
C ILE A 30 -3.03 5.81 0.36
N CYS A 31 -2.24 5.44 -0.65
CA CYS A 31 -0.89 5.95 -0.93
C CYS A 31 0.00 5.83 0.32
N PHE A 32 0.27 6.92 1.01
CA PHE A 32 0.99 6.93 2.29
C PHE A 32 0.35 6.01 3.35
N GLY A 33 -0.98 5.87 3.32
CA GLY A 33 -1.70 4.94 4.19
C GLY A 33 -1.30 3.48 3.94
N MET A 34 -1.07 3.07 2.69
CA MET A 34 -0.53 1.74 2.38
C MET A 34 0.88 1.57 2.92
N GLN A 35 1.75 2.56 2.72
CA GLN A 35 3.13 2.52 3.21
C GLN A 35 3.17 2.37 4.75
N MET A 36 2.31 3.09 5.47
CA MET A 36 2.20 2.94 6.93
C MET A 36 1.70 1.57 7.36
N ALA A 37 0.81 0.94 6.59
CA ALA A 37 0.35 -0.42 6.86
C ALA A 37 1.46 -1.46 6.64
N VAL A 38 2.27 -1.28 5.61
CA VAL A 38 3.44 -2.12 5.34
C VAL A 38 4.49 -1.98 6.45
N LEU A 39 4.82 -0.74 6.87
CA LEU A 39 5.75 -0.50 7.98
C LEU A 39 5.24 -1.06 9.30
N GLU A 40 3.94 -0.96 9.59
CA GLU A 40 3.33 -1.56 10.77
C GLU A 40 3.51 -3.07 10.79
N THR A 41 3.17 -3.73 9.69
CA THR A 41 3.32 -5.19 9.57
C THR A 41 4.77 -5.62 9.68
N ALA A 42 5.68 -4.93 9.02
CA ALA A 42 7.10 -5.21 9.08
C ALA A 42 7.65 -5.14 10.51
N ARG A 43 7.36 -4.04 11.21
CA ARG A 43 7.91 -3.79 12.56
C ARG A 43 7.29 -4.65 13.65
N ASN A 44 5.99 -4.94 13.55
CA ASN A 44 5.27 -5.59 14.64
C ASN A 44 4.98 -7.09 14.39
N LEU A 45 5.06 -7.58 13.16
CA LEU A 45 4.70 -8.95 12.83
C LEU A 45 5.78 -9.71 12.05
N ALA A 46 6.62 -9.02 11.26
CA ALA A 46 7.64 -9.65 10.42
C ALA A 46 9.06 -9.59 11.01
N ASP A 47 9.19 -9.23 12.28
CA ASP A 47 10.47 -9.11 12.99
C ASP A 47 11.51 -8.20 12.30
N MET A 48 11.01 -7.10 11.73
CA MET A 48 11.82 -6.06 11.08
C MET A 48 11.72 -4.72 11.81
N PRO A 49 12.19 -4.58 13.07
CA PRO A 49 11.98 -3.37 13.88
C PRO A 49 12.62 -2.11 13.30
N ASP A 50 13.67 -2.27 12.50
CA ASP A 50 14.39 -1.18 11.83
C ASP A 50 13.78 -0.78 10.47
N ALA A 51 12.65 -1.39 10.06
CA ALA A 51 11.98 -1.06 8.81
C ALA A 51 11.51 0.40 8.80
N GLY A 52 11.84 1.11 7.75
CA GLY A 52 11.55 2.53 7.61
C GLY A 52 11.28 2.95 6.17
N SER A 53 11.06 4.24 6.00
CA SER A 53 10.95 4.89 4.70
C SER A 53 12.11 5.86 4.52
N SER A 54 12.77 5.81 3.38
CA SER A 54 13.81 6.80 3.03
C SER A 54 13.24 8.21 2.84
N GLU A 55 11.91 8.35 2.73
CA GLU A 55 11.23 9.64 2.81
C GLU A 55 11.43 10.35 4.16
N PHE A 56 11.71 9.59 5.23
CA PHE A 56 11.87 10.13 6.59
C PHE A 56 13.34 10.37 6.95
N GLY A 57 14.27 10.21 6.03
CA GLY A 57 15.69 10.29 6.24
C GLY A 57 16.37 8.93 6.25
N ASP A 58 17.58 8.88 6.79
CA ASP A 58 18.36 7.65 6.81
C ASP A 58 17.67 6.56 7.63
N THR A 59 17.48 5.39 7.02
CA THR A 59 16.92 4.21 7.67
C THR A 59 17.82 3.00 7.41
N LYS A 60 17.97 2.14 8.41
CA LYS A 60 18.77 0.91 8.28
C LYS A 60 18.14 -0.10 7.32
N LEU A 61 16.81 -0.10 7.23
CA LEU A 61 16.05 -0.99 6.38
C LEU A 61 15.03 -0.19 5.58
N PRO A 62 15.36 0.31 4.38
CA PRO A 62 14.45 1.08 3.54
C PRO A 62 13.42 0.16 2.88
N LEU A 63 12.40 -0.22 3.66
CA LEU A 63 11.28 -1.02 3.15
C LEU A 63 10.37 -0.20 2.22
N VAL A 64 10.31 1.10 2.45
CA VAL A 64 9.68 2.08 1.55
C VAL A 64 10.76 3.04 1.09
N GLY A 65 10.94 3.19 -0.21
CA GLY A 65 12.03 4.01 -0.74
C GLY A 65 11.78 4.48 -2.17
N LEU A 66 12.71 5.26 -2.71
CA LEU A 66 12.74 5.61 -4.12
C LEU A 66 13.09 4.35 -4.95
N MET A 67 12.51 4.22 -6.13
CA MET A 67 12.81 3.10 -7.04
C MET A 67 14.30 2.98 -7.42
N THR A 68 15.05 4.07 -7.31
CA THR A 68 16.50 4.13 -7.55
C THR A 68 17.32 3.45 -6.46
N GLU A 69 16.73 3.18 -5.29
CA GLU A 69 17.41 2.63 -4.11
C GLU A 69 17.32 1.10 -4.05
N TRP A 70 16.64 0.47 -5.01
CA TRP A 70 16.38 -0.97 -4.97
C TRP A 70 17.10 -1.74 -6.06
N THR A 71 17.54 -2.94 -5.69
CA THR A 71 18.03 -3.94 -6.63
C THR A 71 16.94 -4.98 -6.84
N VAL A 72 16.45 -5.15 -8.07
CA VAL A 72 15.56 -6.25 -8.44
C VAL A 72 16.43 -7.38 -8.97
N GLY A 73 16.61 -8.43 -8.18
CA GLY A 73 17.53 -9.52 -8.49
C GLY A 73 19.00 -9.07 -8.46
N ASN A 74 19.82 -9.49 -9.43
CA ASN A 74 21.23 -9.07 -9.58
C ASN A 74 21.42 -7.80 -10.41
N GLU A 75 20.35 -7.21 -10.92
CA GLU A 75 20.39 -5.96 -11.68
C GLU A 75 19.99 -4.80 -10.76
N THR A 76 20.95 -3.92 -10.51
CA THR A 76 20.68 -2.62 -9.93
C THR A 76 19.98 -1.81 -11.00
N LEU A 77 18.69 -1.53 -10.84
CA LEU A 77 18.02 -0.53 -11.64
C LEU A 77 18.59 0.84 -11.24
N GLN A 78 19.78 1.15 -11.74
CA GLN A 78 20.36 2.48 -11.70
C GLN A 78 19.57 3.38 -12.65
N ARG A 79 18.47 3.93 -12.16
CA ARG A 79 18.08 5.26 -12.61
C ARG A 79 18.96 6.22 -11.81
N SER A 80 19.86 6.90 -12.51
CA SER A 80 20.82 7.82 -11.89
C SER A 80 20.07 8.86 -11.05
N ALA A 81 20.63 9.20 -9.88
CA ALA A 81 20.15 10.31 -9.04
C ALA A 81 20.22 11.68 -9.76
N GLU A 82 20.73 11.72 -10.98
CA GLU A 82 20.81 12.87 -11.89
C GLU A 82 19.57 13.00 -12.79
N ASP A 83 18.73 11.96 -12.91
CA ASP A 83 17.41 12.11 -13.54
C ASP A 83 16.56 12.96 -12.60
N ASP A 84 16.28 14.18 -13.06
CA ASP A 84 15.47 15.22 -12.44
C ASP A 84 14.46 14.66 -11.43
N LEU A 85 14.42 15.18 -10.20
CA LEU A 85 13.48 14.76 -9.14
C LEU A 85 12.02 14.63 -9.63
N GLY A 86 11.68 15.21 -10.78
CA GLY A 86 10.45 15.01 -11.52
C GLY A 86 10.31 13.61 -12.15
N GLY A 87 11.40 12.96 -12.59
CA GLY A 87 11.39 11.67 -13.28
C GLY A 87 11.11 10.45 -12.41
N THR A 88 11.18 10.57 -11.07
CA THR A 88 10.87 9.49 -10.12
C THR A 88 9.41 9.47 -9.69
N MET A 89 8.61 10.48 -10.04
CA MET A 89 7.20 10.54 -9.67
C MET A 89 6.36 9.67 -10.60
N ARG A 90 5.64 8.70 -10.03
CA ARG A 90 4.53 8.05 -10.73
C ARG A 90 3.33 8.99 -10.70
N LEU A 91 2.97 9.50 -11.87
CA LEU A 91 1.87 10.44 -12.04
C LEU A 91 0.97 9.99 -13.18
N GLY A 92 -0.33 9.91 -12.93
CA GLY A 92 -1.32 9.50 -13.94
C GLY A 92 -1.80 8.07 -13.78
N ALA A 93 -2.36 7.52 -14.85
CA ALA A 93 -2.99 6.20 -14.85
C ALA A 93 -1.96 5.09 -15.15
N TYR A 94 -1.97 4.06 -14.30
CA TYR A 94 -1.14 2.85 -14.47
C TYR A 94 -2.02 1.60 -14.29
N GLN A 95 -1.66 0.54 -14.99
CA GLN A 95 -2.32 -0.75 -14.83
C GLN A 95 -1.83 -1.46 -13.57
N CYS A 96 -2.76 -2.20 -12.93
CA CYS A 96 -2.47 -3.08 -11.82
C CYS A 96 -3.15 -4.43 -12.08
N HIS A 97 -2.40 -5.51 -11.91
CA HIS A 97 -2.87 -6.89 -12.01
C HIS A 97 -3.29 -7.37 -10.62
N LEU A 98 -4.54 -7.80 -10.48
CA LEU A 98 -5.11 -8.25 -9.22
C LEU A 98 -4.96 -9.76 -9.05
N THR A 99 -4.64 -10.18 -7.83
CA THR A 99 -4.63 -11.60 -7.47
C THR A 99 -6.08 -12.13 -7.44
N PRO A 100 -6.40 -13.18 -8.20
CA PRO A 100 -7.73 -13.78 -8.19
C PRO A 100 -8.16 -14.20 -6.78
N GLY A 101 -9.40 -13.89 -6.39
CA GLY A 101 -9.96 -14.23 -5.09
C GLY A 101 -9.56 -13.27 -3.95
N SER A 102 -8.73 -12.26 -4.22
CA SER A 102 -8.46 -11.18 -3.27
C SER A 102 -9.71 -10.33 -3.02
N THR A 103 -9.72 -9.55 -1.95
CA THR A 103 -10.82 -8.61 -1.67
C THR A 103 -10.94 -7.56 -2.77
N ALA A 104 -9.80 -7.00 -3.21
CA ALA A 104 -9.78 -6.07 -4.33
C ALA A 104 -10.36 -6.70 -5.60
N SER A 105 -9.91 -7.90 -5.99
CA SER A 105 -10.43 -8.59 -7.18
C SER A 105 -11.95 -8.80 -7.13
N ARG A 106 -12.49 -9.17 -5.96
CA ARG A 106 -13.95 -9.31 -5.78
C ARG A 106 -14.70 -7.99 -5.89
N LEU A 107 -14.13 -6.90 -5.37
CA LEU A 107 -14.78 -5.58 -5.38
C LEU A 107 -14.76 -4.94 -6.76
N TYR A 108 -13.68 -5.09 -7.51
CA TYR A 108 -13.60 -4.57 -8.89
C TYR A 108 -14.36 -5.44 -9.90
N GLY A 109 -14.43 -6.75 -9.67
CA GLY A 109 -14.99 -7.70 -10.65
C GLY A 109 -14.11 -7.93 -11.88
N GLU A 110 -12.88 -7.44 -11.85
CA GLU A 110 -11.90 -7.49 -12.94
C GLU A 110 -10.55 -7.99 -12.41
N GLN A 111 -9.67 -8.46 -13.29
CA GLN A 111 -8.33 -8.91 -12.94
C GLN A 111 -7.24 -7.89 -13.28
N VAL A 112 -7.53 -6.98 -14.19
CA VAL A 112 -6.64 -5.89 -14.59
C VAL A 112 -7.39 -4.59 -14.45
N ILE A 113 -6.88 -3.71 -13.62
CA ILE A 113 -7.47 -2.39 -13.38
C ILE A 113 -6.49 -1.30 -13.81
N SER A 114 -6.99 -0.09 -13.99
CA SER A 114 -6.16 1.09 -14.25
C SER A 114 -6.48 2.16 -13.24
N GLU A 115 -5.50 2.54 -12.44
CA GLU A 115 -5.69 3.49 -11.34
C GLU A 115 -4.72 4.66 -11.42
N ARG A 116 -5.06 5.77 -10.77
CA ARG A 116 -4.27 7.01 -10.83
C ARG A 116 -3.31 7.10 -9.65
N HIS A 117 -2.05 7.38 -9.97
CA HIS A 117 -0.95 7.52 -9.03
C HIS A 117 -0.48 8.96 -8.91
N ARG A 118 0.06 9.30 -7.72
CA ARG A 118 0.73 10.57 -7.43
C ARG A 118 1.68 10.36 -6.25
N HIS A 119 2.79 9.66 -6.47
CA HIS A 119 3.78 9.40 -5.41
C HIS A 119 5.16 9.14 -6.00
N ARG A 120 6.18 9.19 -5.14
CA ARG A 120 7.59 8.95 -5.48
C ARG A 120 8.14 7.70 -4.81
N TYR A 121 7.66 7.41 -3.60
CA TYR A 121 8.11 6.31 -2.77
C TYR A 121 7.23 5.09 -3.00
N GLU A 122 7.87 3.94 -3.02
CA GLU A 122 7.25 2.63 -3.30
C GLU A 122 7.62 1.64 -2.21
N VAL A 123 6.79 0.62 -2.04
CA VAL A 123 7.12 -0.53 -1.20
C VAL A 123 8.09 -1.44 -1.95
N ASN A 124 9.18 -1.83 -1.30
CA ASN A 124 10.20 -2.70 -1.88
C ASN A 124 9.70 -4.14 -1.96
N ILE A 125 9.50 -4.63 -3.18
CA ILE A 125 9.01 -6.00 -3.46
C ILE A 125 9.95 -7.10 -2.93
N ALA A 126 11.22 -6.82 -2.72
CA ALA A 126 12.18 -7.81 -2.20
C ALA A 126 11.82 -8.35 -0.81
N TYR A 127 10.97 -7.65 -0.06
CA TYR A 127 10.48 -8.07 1.26
C TYR A 127 9.13 -8.78 1.22
N ARG A 128 8.66 -9.15 0.02
CA ARG A 128 7.36 -9.80 -0.17
C ARG A 128 7.18 -11.02 0.73
N ASP A 129 8.13 -11.94 0.71
CA ASP A 129 8.02 -13.22 1.43
C ASP A 129 7.89 -13.01 2.94
N GLN A 130 8.63 -12.03 3.50
CA GLN A 130 8.55 -11.70 4.93
C GLN A 130 7.20 -11.06 5.29
N LEU A 131 6.68 -10.18 4.43
CA LEU A 131 5.37 -9.55 4.63
C LEU A 131 4.24 -10.57 4.51
N GLU A 132 4.30 -11.46 3.52
CA GLU A 132 3.30 -12.52 3.33
C GLU A 132 3.34 -13.55 4.47
N ALA A 133 4.52 -13.93 4.95
CA ALA A 133 4.67 -14.77 6.14
C ALA A 133 4.06 -14.13 7.40
N ALA A 134 4.05 -12.79 7.48
CA ALA A 134 3.42 -12.02 8.53
C ALA A 134 1.91 -11.76 8.30
N GLY A 135 1.31 -12.39 7.28
CA GLY A 135 -0.11 -12.33 6.96
C GLY A 135 -0.55 -11.13 6.12
N MET A 136 0.38 -10.34 5.57
CA MET A 136 0.06 -9.28 4.61
C MET A 136 0.24 -9.80 3.18
N VAL A 137 -0.85 -9.96 2.46
CA VAL A 137 -0.83 -10.44 1.07
C VAL A 137 -0.66 -9.28 0.11
N ILE A 138 0.26 -9.37 -0.82
CA ILE A 138 0.36 -8.45 -1.95
C ILE A 138 -0.65 -8.91 -3.02
N SER A 139 -1.79 -8.25 -3.07
CA SER A 139 -2.93 -8.63 -3.90
C SER A 139 -3.05 -7.84 -5.20
N GLY A 140 -2.23 -6.85 -5.41
CA GLY A 140 -2.10 -6.10 -6.65
C GLY A 140 -0.65 -5.76 -6.96
N LEU A 141 -0.26 -5.95 -8.22
CA LEU A 141 1.09 -5.68 -8.71
C LEU A 141 1.06 -4.88 -10.01
N SER A 142 2.11 -4.12 -10.27
CA SER A 142 2.37 -3.56 -11.59
C SER A 142 2.47 -4.68 -12.66
N PRO A 143 2.26 -4.39 -13.95
CA PRO A 143 2.28 -5.42 -15.01
C PRO A 143 3.57 -6.23 -15.09
N ASP A 144 4.70 -5.64 -14.73
CA ASP A 144 6.02 -6.29 -14.68
C ASP A 144 6.26 -7.05 -13.35
N GLY A 145 5.31 -6.95 -12.39
CA GLY A 145 5.40 -7.59 -11.08
C GLY A 145 6.39 -6.95 -10.10
N SER A 146 6.97 -5.80 -10.44
CA SER A 146 8.03 -5.17 -9.65
C SER A 146 7.52 -4.27 -8.52
N LEU A 147 6.29 -3.75 -8.64
CA LEU A 147 5.74 -2.78 -7.69
C LEU A 147 4.47 -3.29 -7.02
N PRO A 148 4.45 -3.39 -5.68
CA PRO A 148 3.24 -3.61 -4.90
C PRO A 148 2.26 -2.43 -5.05
N GLU A 149 1.07 -2.72 -5.54
CA GLU A 149 0.01 -1.73 -5.77
C GLU A 149 -1.11 -1.83 -4.73
N ILE A 150 -1.37 -3.05 -4.25
CA ILE A 150 -2.40 -3.34 -3.25
C ILE A 150 -1.86 -4.36 -2.26
N VAL A 151 -2.10 -4.11 -0.97
CA VAL A 151 -1.87 -5.06 0.11
C VAL A 151 -3.15 -5.30 0.89
N GLU A 152 -3.34 -6.53 1.37
CA GLU A 152 -4.53 -6.97 2.11
C GLU A 152 -4.15 -7.88 3.27
N ARG A 153 -5.07 -8.01 4.25
CA ARG A 153 -5.04 -9.07 5.25
C ARG A 153 -6.31 -9.91 5.12
N ALA A 154 -6.14 -11.19 4.81
CA ALA A 154 -7.27 -12.12 4.62
C ALA A 154 -7.95 -12.51 5.95
N ASP A 155 -7.22 -12.41 7.06
CA ASP A 155 -7.67 -12.70 8.43
C ASP A 155 -8.42 -11.54 9.10
N HIS A 156 -8.68 -10.45 8.35
CA HIS A 156 -9.30 -9.23 8.87
C HIS A 156 -10.64 -8.94 8.14
N PRO A 157 -11.67 -8.43 8.80
CA PRO A 157 -12.97 -8.11 8.18
C PRO A 157 -12.87 -7.22 6.94
N PHE A 158 -12.03 -6.22 6.99
CA PHE A 158 -11.63 -5.39 5.85
C PHE A 158 -10.32 -4.69 6.14
N PHE A 159 -9.25 -5.17 5.54
CA PHE A 159 -7.96 -4.51 5.61
C PHE A 159 -7.38 -4.47 4.20
N VAL A 160 -7.57 -3.36 3.52
CA VAL A 160 -7.10 -3.12 2.16
C VAL A 160 -6.32 -1.82 2.14
N ALA A 161 -5.16 -1.82 1.49
CA ALA A 161 -4.43 -0.59 1.29
C ALA A 161 -3.82 -0.55 -0.12
N VAL A 162 -3.83 0.63 -0.73
CA VAL A 162 -3.49 0.84 -2.14
C VAL A 162 -2.47 1.95 -2.31
N GLN A 163 -1.55 1.79 -3.26
CA GLN A 163 -0.53 2.81 -3.54
C GLN A 163 -1.10 3.96 -4.39
N PHE A 164 -2.11 3.68 -5.19
CA PHE A 164 -2.81 4.66 -6.01
C PHE A 164 -3.86 5.47 -5.24
N HIS A 165 -4.53 6.39 -5.92
CA HIS A 165 -5.49 7.36 -5.36
C HIS A 165 -6.90 7.12 -5.90
N PRO A 166 -7.70 6.22 -5.30
CA PRO A 166 -9.05 5.92 -5.76
C PRO A 166 -10.01 7.12 -5.67
N GLU A 167 -9.71 8.10 -4.78
CA GLU A 167 -10.48 9.34 -4.67
C GLU A 167 -10.46 10.18 -5.94
N LEU A 168 -9.45 9.99 -6.81
CA LEU A 168 -9.36 10.71 -8.09
C LEU A 168 -10.32 10.17 -9.16
N LYS A 169 -10.92 8.99 -8.92
CA LYS A 169 -11.87 8.34 -9.84
C LYS A 169 -13.28 8.23 -9.24
N SER A 170 -13.41 8.31 -7.93
CA SER A 170 -14.69 8.19 -7.24
C SER A 170 -15.60 9.39 -7.53
N LYS A 171 -16.89 9.11 -7.78
CA LYS A 171 -17.91 10.13 -8.04
C LYS A 171 -19.11 9.92 -7.12
N PRO A 172 -19.93 10.97 -6.86
CA PRO A 172 -21.07 10.86 -5.94
C PRO A 172 -22.08 9.77 -6.33
N PHE A 173 -22.35 9.58 -7.63
CA PHE A 173 -23.31 8.61 -8.14
C PHE A 173 -22.66 7.38 -8.81
N ASP A 174 -21.34 7.32 -8.79
CA ASP A 174 -20.52 6.23 -9.31
C ASP A 174 -19.30 6.08 -8.37
N PRO A 175 -19.54 5.63 -7.11
CA PRO A 175 -18.49 5.54 -6.12
C PRO A 175 -17.49 4.44 -6.48
N HIS A 176 -16.22 4.71 -6.22
CA HIS A 176 -15.17 3.76 -6.47
C HIS A 176 -15.38 2.46 -5.62
N PRO A 177 -15.18 1.25 -6.20
CA PRO A 177 -15.53 -0.01 -5.55
C PRO A 177 -14.84 -0.23 -4.19
N LEU A 178 -13.62 0.25 -4.01
CA LEU A 178 -12.91 0.14 -2.73
C LEU A 178 -13.55 1.01 -1.64
N PHE A 179 -14.09 2.18 -1.96
CA PHE A 179 -14.84 2.99 -0.99
C PHE A 179 -16.16 2.31 -0.63
N THR A 180 -16.86 1.75 -1.62
CA THR A 180 -18.09 1.01 -1.38
C THR A 180 -17.86 -0.17 -0.44
N GLY A 181 -16.81 -0.96 -0.69
CA GLY A 181 -16.44 -2.09 0.16
C GLY A 181 -16.06 -1.66 1.58
N PHE A 182 -15.27 -0.60 1.71
CA PHE A 182 -14.87 -0.08 3.02
C PHE A 182 -16.06 0.44 3.85
N VAL A 183 -16.98 1.19 3.21
CA VAL A 183 -18.18 1.70 3.90
C VAL A 183 -19.08 0.54 4.31
N ALA A 184 -19.29 -0.45 3.44
CA ALA A 184 -20.10 -1.63 3.78
C ALA A 184 -19.53 -2.37 5.00
N ALA A 185 -18.22 -2.66 5.01
CA ALA A 185 -17.57 -3.30 6.16
C ALA A 185 -17.65 -2.45 7.44
N SER A 186 -17.54 -1.12 7.32
CA SER A 186 -17.65 -0.20 8.46
C SER A 186 -19.07 -0.18 9.04
N MET A 187 -20.08 -0.22 8.20
CA MET A 187 -21.49 -0.31 8.63
C MET A 187 -21.78 -1.64 9.33
N GLU A 188 -21.22 -2.74 8.82
CA GLU A 188 -21.35 -4.04 9.45
C GLU A 188 -20.71 -4.04 10.84
N LYS A 189 -19.48 -3.54 10.96
CA LYS A 189 -18.79 -3.42 12.25
C LYS A 189 -19.57 -2.56 13.25
N SER A 190 -20.16 -1.44 12.81
CA SER A 190 -20.92 -0.55 13.70
C SER A 190 -22.21 -1.17 14.25
N ARG A 191 -22.75 -2.20 13.57
CA ARG A 191 -23.95 -2.95 14.06
C ARG A 191 -23.61 -3.98 15.13
N LEU A 192 -22.32 -4.31 15.29
CA LEU A 192 -21.83 -5.29 16.27
C LEU A 192 -21.35 -4.63 17.57
N VAL A 193 -21.40 -3.30 17.64
CA VAL A 193 -21.08 -2.46 18.79
C VAL A 193 -22.35 -1.77 19.27
#